data_78ed87d026a754edc48db4343f9a5e6f
#
_entry.id   78ed87d026a754edc48db4343f9a5e6f
#
_cell.length_a   1.000
_cell.length_b   1.000
_cell.length_c   1.000
_cell.angle_alpha   90.00
_cell.angle_beta   90.00
_cell.angle_gamma   90.00
#
_symmetry.space_group_name_H-M   'P 1'
#
loop_
_entity.id
_entity.type
_entity.pdbx_description
1 polymer ?
#
loop_
_entity_poly.entity_id
_entity_poly.type
_entity_poly.pdbx_seq_one_letter_code
_entity_poly.pdbx_strand_id
1 'polypeptide(L)'
;MRGLVLLLVASACGRLGFDAAPADAPAVEPCAHLFCDSFEDPALPLWDGATIDVGSTIARDAMFGRSGASLHALGDIGDSVAAQFVDVFPAAPPTDERVRVYIFTAAASDLNVEPLSISNPGRNNQIVFSLYTDSIDIHAHGMAGGFNVTRQTPPPRDRWVCYELHVVIGTAGEVELFEDGVLAAEKTGIDTRPPAGDLSRVLLGITSKDPATLEDLWFDDVAADTAPIGCN
;
A
#
# COMPACT_ATOMS: atom_id res chain seq x y z
N MET A 1 -37.44 6.15 -70.17
CA MET A 1 -35.99 5.93 -69.94
C MET A 1 -35.60 6.63 -68.62
N ARG A 2 -35.39 5.86 -67.56
CA ARG A 2 -34.99 6.38 -66.25
C ARG A 2 -33.51 5.99 -66.04
N GLY A 3 -32.62 6.97 -66.01
CA GLY A 3 -31.22 6.78 -65.76
C GLY A 3 -30.95 6.58 -64.28
N LEU A 4 -30.28 5.48 -63.97
CA LEU A 4 -29.81 5.14 -62.65
C LEU A 4 -28.42 5.71 -62.44
N VAL A 5 -28.27 6.68 -61.54
CA VAL A 5 -26.99 7.22 -61.13
C VAL A 5 -26.45 6.38 -59.98
N LEU A 6 -25.35 5.65 -60.20
CA LEU A 6 -24.64 4.91 -59.22
C LEU A 6 -23.60 5.83 -58.51
N LEU A 7 -23.85 6.14 -57.24
CA LEU A 7 -22.88 6.84 -56.39
C LEU A 7 -21.91 5.80 -55.81
N LEU A 8 -20.66 5.85 -56.25
CA LEU A 8 -19.52 5.13 -55.62
C LEU A 8 -19.05 5.92 -54.40
N VAL A 9 -19.33 5.36 -53.21
CA VAL A 9 -18.73 5.83 -51.94
C VAL A 9 -17.38 5.18 -51.78
N ALA A 10 -16.30 5.93 -51.97
CA ALA A 10 -14.95 5.50 -51.66
C ALA A 10 -14.73 5.55 -50.15
N SER A 11 -14.70 4.39 -49.51
CA SER A 11 -14.30 4.25 -48.11
C SER A 11 -12.78 4.47 -48.00
N ALA A 12 -12.39 5.66 -47.59
CA ALA A 12 -11.02 5.94 -47.19
C ALA A 12 -10.77 5.28 -45.80
N CYS A 13 -10.19 4.10 -45.78
CA CYS A 13 -9.58 3.54 -44.56
C CYS A 13 -8.34 4.40 -44.21
N GLY A 14 -8.57 5.45 -43.43
CA GLY A 14 -7.48 6.15 -42.77
C GLY A 14 -6.83 5.21 -41.77
N ARG A 15 -5.62 4.74 -42.02
CA ARG A 15 -4.75 4.19 -41.00
C ARG A 15 -4.48 5.30 -39.99
N LEU A 16 -5.10 5.21 -38.83
CA LEU A 16 -4.63 5.95 -37.64
C LEU A 16 -3.24 5.36 -37.32
N GLY A 17 -2.20 6.08 -37.70
CA GLY A 17 -0.86 5.82 -37.21
C GLY A 17 -0.90 6.07 -35.72
N PHE A 18 -0.79 5.02 -34.92
CA PHE A 18 -0.39 5.17 -33.54
C PHE A 18 1.08 5.58 -33.61
N ASP A 19 1.33 6.87 -33.36
CA ASP A 19 2.70 7.31 -33.12
C ASP A 19 3.22 6.47 -31.96
N ALA A 20 4.41 5.89 -32.14
CA ALA A 20 5.12 5.22 -31.06
C ALA A 20 5.19 6.21 -29.88
N ALA A 21 4.90 5.72 -28.69
CA ALA A 21 5.01 6.51 -27.48
C ALA A 21 6.35 7.28 -27.50
N PRO A 22 6.35 8.57 -27.12
CA PRO A 22 7.57 9.35 -27.15
C PRO A 22 8.66 8.61 -26.36
N ALA A 23 9.84 8.52 -26.94
CA ALA A 23 11.01 7.84 -26.37
C ALA A 23 11.56 8.56 -25.09
N ASP A 24 10.85 9.53 -24.58
CA ASP A 24 11.19 10.38 -23.45
C ASP A 24 10.28 10.14 -22.21
N ALA A 25 9.77 8.93 -22.03
CA ALA A 25 9.29 8.58 -20.70
C ALA A 25 10.50 8.74 -19.74
N PRO A 26 10.40 9.59 -18.70
CA PRO A 26 11.51 9.75 -17.77
C PRO A 26 11.92 8.36 -17.29
N ALA A 27 13.23 8.06 -17.40
CA ALA A 27 13.76 6.81 -16.88
C ALA A 27 13.34 6.76 -15.41
N VAL A 28 12.61 5.73 -15.02
CA VAL A 28 12.29 5.49 -13.62
C VAL A 28 13.63 5.44 -12.90
N GLU A 29 13.89 6.40 -12.02
CA GLU A 29 15.14 6.42 -11.25
C GLU A 29 15.23 5.08 -10.52
N PRO A 30 16.41 4.42 -10.55
CA PRO A 30 16.55 3.16 -9.87
C PRO A 30 16.25 3.37 -8.38
N CYS A 31 15.38 2.55 -7.84
CA CYS A 31 15.05 2.54 -6.43
C CYS A 31 16.34 2.40 -5.59
N ALA A 32 16.58 3.34 -4.69
CA ALA A 32 17.73 3.33 -3.80
C ALA A 32 17.51 2.48 -2.53
N HIS A 33 16.33 1.95 -2.34
CA HIS A 33 15.90 1.17 -1.17
C HIS A 33 15.89 -0.33 -1.48
N LEU A 34 15.70 -1.17 -0.44
CA LEU A 34 15.56 -2.62 -0.60
C LEU A 34 14.36 -2.99 -1.49
N PHE A 35 13.30 -2.21 -1.40
CA PHE A 35 12.09 -2.34 -2.21
C PHE A 35 11.49 -0.97 -2.51
N CYS A 36 10.96 -0.78 -3.73
CA CYS A 36 10.13 0.37 -4.09
C CYS A 36 9.12 -0.05 -5.17
N ASP A 37 7.92 0.48 -5.06
CA ASP A 37 6.92 0.40 -6.12
C ASP A 37 6.08 1.69 -6.16
N SER A 38 5.98 2.30 -7.33
CA SER A 38 5.11 3.45 -7.62
C SER A 38 3.88 3.04 -8.42
N PHE A 39 3.65 1.73 -8.59
CA PHE A 39 2.51 1.12 -9.28
C PHE A 39 2.35 1.53 -10.75
N GLU A 40 3.41 2.00 -11.39
CA GLU A 40 3.38 2.36 -12.80
C GLU A 40 3.34 1.13 -13.72
N ASP A 41 3.89 0.00 -13.28
CA ASP A 41 3.81 -1.26 -14.03
C ASP A 41 2.48 -1.98 -13.75
N PRO A 42 1.62 -2.18 -14.77
CA PRO A 42 0.32 -2.84 -14.58
C PRO A 42 0.41 -4.32 -14.18
N ALA A 43 1.54 -4.97 -14.39
CA ALA A 43 1.75 -6.37 -14.01
C ALA A 43 2.05 -6.55 -12.53
N LEU A 44 2.37 -5.47 -11.79
CA LEU A 44 2.80 -5.50 -10.38
C LEU A 44 3.90 -6.55 -10.13
N PRO A 45 4.97 -6.57 -10.92
CA PRO A 45 5.91 -7.70 -10.96
C PRO A 45 6.78 -7.81 -9.70
N LEU A 46 6.77 -6.78 -8.85
CA LEU A 46 7.55 -6.74 -7.61
C LEU A 46 6.83 -7.40 -6.43
N TRP A 47 5.55 -7.72 -6.59
CA TRP A 47 4.74 -8.34 -5.54
C TRP A 47 4.70 -9.86 -5.70
N ASP A 48 4.88 -10.59 -4.60
CA ASP A 48 4.89 -12.05 -4.58
C ASP A 48 3.48 -12.64 -4.76
N GLY A 49 2.45 -11.88 -4.41
CA GLY A 49 1.07 -12.27 -4.56
C GLY A 49 0.07 -11.37 -3.84
N ALA A 50 -1.18 -11.80 -3.88
CA ALA A 50 -2.29 -11.10 -3.22
C ALA A 50 -3.17 -12.08 -2.44
N THR A 51 -3.81 -11.57 -1.38
CA THR A 51 -4.97 -12.22 -0.74
C THR A 51 -6.18 -11.34 -1.01
N ILE A 52 -7.21 -11.90 -1.65
CA ILE A 52 -8.41 -11.16 -2.04
C ILE A 52 -9.61 -12.02 -1.68
N ASP A 53 -10.45 -11.53 -0.79
CA ASP A 53 -11.69 -12.19 -0.40
C ASP A 53 -12.83 -11.85 -1.36
N VAL A 54 -13.89 -12.64 -1.32
CA VAL A 54 -15.06 -12.47 -2.20
C VAL A 54 -15.69 -11.10 -1.97
N GLY A 55 -15.89 -10.37 -3.06
CA GLY A 55 -16.46 -9.03 -3.04
C GLY A 55 -15.43 -7.91 -2.93
N SER A 56 -14.22 -8.22 -2.46
CA SER A 56 -13.11 -7.25 -2.38
C SER A 56 -12.30 -7.21 -3.66
N THR A 57 -11.59 -6.13 -3.89
CA THR A 57 -10.68 -5.97 -5.02
C THR A 57 -9.39 -5.28 -4.59
N ILE A 58 -8.29 -5.66 -5.24
CA ILE A 58 -7.06 -4.88 -5.23
C ILE A 58 -6.48 -4.86 -6.63
N ALA A 59 -6.29 -3.68 -7.18
CA ALA A 59 -5.86 -3.50 -8.56
C ALA A 59 -5.15 -2.17 -8.75
N ARG A 60 -4.36 -2.07 -9.81
CA ARG A 60 -3.80 -0.80 -10.25
C ARG A 60 -4.91 0.13 -10.75
N ASP A 61 -4.94 1.35 -10.23
CA ASP A 61 -5.74 2.45 -10.76
C ASP A 61 -4.84 3.37 -11.60
N ALA A 62 -5.05 3.36 -12.92
CA ALA A 62 -4.26 4.15 -13.86
C ALA A 62 -4.67 5.62 -13.94
N MET A 63 -5.76 5.99 -13.29
CA MET A 63 -6.36 7.32 -13.39
C MET A 63 -6.25 8.13 -12.12
N PHE A 64 -5.91 7.49 -11.00
CA PHE A 64 -5.82 8.13 -9.71
C PHE A 64 -4.55 7.69 -8.98
N GLY A 65 -3.55 8.53 -8.95
CA GLY A 65 -2.29 8.35 -8.24
C GLY A 65 -1.72 9.69 -7.81
N ARG A 66 -0.71 9.65 -6.96
CA ARG A 66 0.01 10.84 -6.51
C ARG A 66 0.77 11.49 -7.66
N SER A 67 1.37 10.68 -8.52
CA SER A 67 2.16 11.13 -9.68
C SER A 67 1.91 10.32 -10.95
N GLY A 68 0.88 9.50 -11.00
CA GLY A 68 0.59 8.58 -12.12
C GLY A 68 -0.48 7.60 -11.75
N ALA A 69 -0.15 6.33 -11.68
CA ALA A 69 -1.02 5.27 -11.20
C ALA A 69 -0.84 5.03 -9.71
N SER A 70 -1.78 4.31 -9.11
CA SER A 70 -1.72 3.86 -7.72
C SER A 70 -2.24 2.42 -7.60
N LEU A 71 -2.07 1.81 -6.45
CA LEU A 71 -2.76 0.59 -6.08
C LEU A 71 -4.06 0.97 -5.37
N HIS A 72 -5.19 0.50 -5.88
CA HIS A 72 -6.52 0.71 -5.29
C HIS A 72 -7.01 -0.56 -4.62
N ALA A 73 -7.33 -0.50 -3.34
CA ALA A 73 -7.93 -1.58 -2.57
C ALA A 73 -9.34 -1.20 -2.13
N LEU A 74 -10.30 -2.06 -2.44
CA LEU A 74 -11.69 -1.96 -2.02
C LEU A 74 -12.04 -3.19 -1.19
N GLY A 75 -12.38 -2.98 0.08
CA GLY A 75 -12.90 -4.01 0.99
C GLY A 75 -14.40 -3.94 1.08
N ASP A 76 -15.11 -4.98 0.65
CA ASP A 76 -16.57 -5.07 0.73
C ASP A 76 -17.05 -5.23 2.18
N ILE A 77 -18.35 -5.09 2.40
CA ILE A 77 -18.97 -5.36 3.70
C ILE A 77 -18.76 -6.83 4.07
N GLY A 78 -18.26 -7.08 5.26
CA GLY A 78 -17.84 -8.40 5.74
C GLY A 78 -16.35 -8.41 6.14
N ASP A 79 -15.88 -9.53 6.68
CA ASP A 79 -14.46 -9.77 6.99
C ASP A 79 -13.71 -9.99 5.66
N SER A 80 -13.48 -8.92 4.93
CA SER A 80 -12.89 -9.01 3.59
C SER A 80 -11.51 -8.39 3.56
N VAL A 81 -10.58 -9.12 2.98
CA VAL A 81 -9.18 -8.75 2.78
C VAL A 81 -8.96 -8.44 1.30
N ALA A 82 -8.21 -7.41 1.01
CA ALA A 82 -7.71 -7.07 -0.32
C ALA A 82 -6.30 -6.52 -0.18
N ALA A 83 -5.30 -7.39 -0.09
CA ALA A 83 -3.92 -6.98 0.16
C ALA A 83 -2.93 -7.68 -0.77
N GLN A 84 -1.94 -6.93 -1.24
CA GLN A 84 -0.71 -7.44 -1.84
C GLN A 84 0.30 -7.78 -0.74
N PHE A 85 1.21 -8.71 -1.02
CA PHE A 85 2.32 -9.00 -0.13
C PHE A 85 3.62 -9.23 -0.90
N VAL A 86 4.73 -8.91 -0.24
CA VAL A 86 6.08 -9.10 -0.76
C VAL A 86 7.05 -9.43 0.39
N ASP A 87 7.94 -10.39 0.16
CA ASP A 87 9.00 -10.70 1.10
C ASP A 87 10.20 -9.78 0.83
N VAL A 88 10.32 -8.72 1.62
CA VAL A 88 11.31 -7.64 1.40
C VAL A 88 12.56 -7.85 2.23
N PHE A 89 12.38 -8.16 3.51
CA PHE A 89 13.50 -8.25 4.43
C PHE A 89 14.11 -9.65 4.39
N PRO A 90 15.44 -9.77 4.38
CA PRO A 90 16.11 -11.07 4.27
C PRO A 90 15.79 -11.98 5.48
N ALA A 91 15.97 -13.31 5.30
CA ALA A 91 15.67 -14.34 6.30
C ALA A 91 16.48 -14.23 7.62
N ALA A 92 17.50 -13.39 7.68
CA ALA A 92 18.09 -12.89 8.91
C ALA A 92 17.81 -11.40 8.93
N PRO A 93 16.59 -11.00 9.33
CA PRO A 93 16.17 -9.63 9.17
C PRO A 93 17.09 -8.69 9.91
N PRO A 94 17.28 -7.50 9.36
CA PRO A 94 17.89 -6.41 10.09
C PRO A 94 17.08 -6.18 11.37
N THR A 95 17.76 -5.69 12.38
CA THR A 95 17.09 -5.26 13.63
C THR A 95 16.33 -3.94 13.46
N ASP A 96 16.35 -3.36 12.28
CA ASP A 96 15.76 -2.06 11.93
C ASP A 96 15.01 -2.22 10.61
N GLU A 97 13.71 -2.03 10.62
CA GLU A 97 12.84 -2.19 9.46
C GLU A 97 11.97 -0.95 9.29
N ARG A 98 11.91 -0.45 8.08
CA ARG A 98 11.11 0.73 7.73
C ARG A 98 10.29 0.47 6.49
N VAL A 99 9.05 0.88 6.53
CA VAL A 99 8.15 0.85 5.38
C VAL A 99 7.45 2.20 5.27
N ARG A 100 7.65 2.86 4.14
CA ARG A 100 6.94 4.08 3.78
C ARG A 100 5.88 3.77 2.74
N VAL A 101 4.74 4.43 2.84
CA VAL A 101 3.67 4.41 1.85
C VAL A 101 2.90 5.73 1.86
N TYR A 102 2.47 6.17 0.69
CA TYR A 102 1.47 7.23 0.59
C TYR A 102 0.08 6.60 0.52
N ILE A 103 -0.83 7.07 1.37
CA ILE A 103 -2.21 6.59 1.43
C ILE A 103 -3.15 7.76 1.16
N PHE A 104 -4.14 7.55 0.30
CA PHE A 104 -5.27 8.44 0.13
C PHE A 104 -6.53 7.77 0.69
N THR A 105 -7.26 8.52 1.52
CA THR A 105 -8.55 8.13 2.07
C THR A 105 -9.58 9.19 1.72
N ALA A 106 -10.72 8.80 1.15
CA ALA A 106 -11.79 9.73 0.82
C ALA A 106 -12.49 10.28 2.08
N ALA A 107 -13.00 11.53 2.01
CA ALA A 107 -13.66 12.19 3.14
C ALA A 107 -14.86 11.41 3.71
N ALA A 108 -15.57 10.71 2.83
CA ALA A 108 -16.80 10.00 3.19
C ALA A 108 -16.57 8.60 3.78
N SER A 109 -15.32 8.11 3.82
CA SER A 109 -15.03 6.77 4.34
C SER A 109 -15.11 6.75 5.87
N ASP A 110 -15.87 5.82 6.42
CA ASP A 110 -15.67 5.40 7.81
C ASP A 110 -14.42 4.53 7.82
N LEU A 111 -13.41 4.90 8.59
CA LEU A 111 -12.18 4.12 8.67
C LEU A 111 -12.20 3.20 9.89
N ASN A 112 -11.96 1.94 9.63
CA ASN A 112 -11.61 0.93 10.62
C ASN A 112 -10.87 -0.18 9.91
N VAL A 113 -9.62 0.10 9.52
CA VAL A 113 -8.87 -0.72 8.57
C VAL A 113 -7.39 -0.80 8.95
N GLU A 114 -6.77 -1.90 8.61
CA GLU A 114 -5.33 -2.15 8.71
C GLU A 114 -4.71 -2.07 7.30
N PRO A 115 -4.19 -0.90 6.87
CA PRO A 115 -3.68 -0.72 5.52
C PRO A 115 -2.26 -1.23 5.30
N LEU A 116 -1.48 -1.41 6.37
CA LEU A 116 -0.09 -1.82 6.30
C LEU A 116 0.26 -2.74 7.47
N SER A 117 0.99 -3.81 7.21
CA SER A 117 1.63 -4.59 8.26
C SER A 117 3.00 -5.13 7.84
N ILE A 118 3.89 -5.29 8.83
CA ILE A 118 5.12 -6.06 8.71
C ILE A 118 4.89 -7.37 9.45
N SER A 119 5.08 -8.51 8.78
CA SER A 119 4.70 -9.81 9.30
C SER A 119 5.73 -10.90 9.03
N ASN A 120 5.59 -12.01 9.74
CA ASN A 120 6.22 -13.24 9.29
C ASN A 120 5.44 -13.84 8.09
N PRO A 121 6.04 -14.73 7.28
CA PRO A 121 5.38 -15.33 6.12
C PRO A 121 4.06 -16.05 6.45
N GLY A 122 3.92 -16.58 7.66
CA GLY A 122 2.69 -17.24 8.14
C GLY A 122 1.59 -16.27 8.59
N ARG A 123 1.86 -14.97 8.66
CA ARG A 123 0.94 -13.91 9.14
C ARG A 123 0.44 -14.12 10.58
N ASN A 124 1.14 -14.94 11.37
CA ASN A 124 0.76 -15.20 12.77
C ASN A 124 1.36 -14.17 13.74
N ASN A 125 2.41 -13.48 13.31
CA ASN A 125 3.12 -12.47 14.08
C ASN A 125 3.23 -11.24 13.19
N GLN A 126 2.67 -10.11 13.63
CA GLN A 126 2.60 -8.90 12.84
C GLN A 126 2.78 -7.67 13.72
N ILE A 127 3.36 -6.64 13.15
CA ILE A 127 3.24 -5.27 13.62
C ILE A 127 2.39 -4.54 12.60
N VAL A 128 1.28 -4.00 13.06
CA VAL A 128 0.19 -3.52 12.23
C VAL A 128 0.01 -2.03 12.44
N PHE A 129 -0.12 -1.30 11.34
CA PHE A 129 -0.58 0.07 11.30
C PHE A 129 -2.07 0.09 10.94
N SER A 130 -2.86 0.80 11.73
CA SER A 130 -4.32 0.88 11.58
C SER A 130 -4.80 2.31 11.47
N LEU A 131 -5.81 2.52 10.64
CA LEU A 131 -6.53 3.77 10.48
C LEU A 131 -7.97 3.60 10.98
N TYR A 132 -8.35 4.44 11.93
CA TYR A 132 -9.71 4.56 12.44
C TYR A 132 -10.28 5.94 12.09
N THR A 133 -11.60 6.08 12.21
CA THR A 133 -12.26 7.35 11.92
C THR A 133 -11.73 8.51 12.76
N ASP A 134 -11.33 8.25 14.00
CA ASP A 134 -10.91 9.25 15.00
C ASP A 134 -9.47 9.10 15.49
N SER A 135 -8.77 8.06 15.08
CA SER A 135 -7.46 7.73 15.61
C SER A 135 -6.59 6.97 14.62
N ILE A 136 -5.32 6.85 14.97
CA ILE A 136 -4.32 6.01 14.31
C ILE A 136 -3.68 5.12 15.36
N ASP A 137 -3.49 3.84 15.02
CA ASP A 137 -2.88 2.85 15.90
C ASP A 137 -1.67 2.17 15.26
N ILE A 138 -0.69 1.81 16.13
CA ILE A 138 0.27 0.74 15.86
C ILE A 138 0.05 -0.33 16.93
N HIS A 139 -0.13 -1.56 16.52
CA HIS A 139 -0.28 -2.65 17.48
C HIS A 139 0.41 -3.93 17.05
N ALA A 140 0.67 -4.81 18.01
CA ALA A 140 1.23 -6.12 17.77
C ALA A 140 0.14 -7.17 17.76
N HIS A 141 0.11 -7.98 16.69
CA HIS A 141 -0.75 -9.15 16.58
C HIS A 141 0.09 -10.43 16.66
N GLY A 142 -0.28 -11.36 17.55
CA GLY A 142 0.46 -12.62 17.73
C GLY A 142 1.85 -12.50 18.35
N MET A 143 2.27 -11.34 18.80
CA MET A 143 3.56 -11.08 19.42
C MET A 143 3.52 -11.39 20.92
N ALA A 144 4.61 -11.96 21.47
CA ALA A 144 4.67 -12.36 22.89
C ALA A 144 4.51 -11.16 23.85
N GLY A 145 4.99 -9.99 23.46
CA GLY A 145 4.99 -8.77 24.26
C GLY A 145 3.77 -7.88 24.12
N GLY A 146 2.79 -8.22 23.32
CA GLY A 146 1.58 -7.50 22.95
C GLY A 146 1.58 -5.98 23.28
N PHE A 147 1.48 -5.12 22.31
CA PHE A 147 1.43 -3.67 22.56
C PHE A 147 0.40 -3.00 21.66
N ASN A 148 -0.03 -1.82 22.10
CA ASN A 148 -0.83 -0.89 21.32
C ASN A 148 -0.32 0.53 21.60
N VAL A 149 -0.26 1.35 20.56
CA VAL A 149 0.08 2.79 20.62
C VAL A 149 -0.92 3.53 19.79
N THR A 150 -1.71 4.36 20.44
CA THR A 150 -2.79 5.11 19.80
C THR A 150 -2.51 6.61 19.80
N ARG A 151 -2.58 7.24 18.62
CA ARG A 151 -2.72 8.68 18.48
C ARG A 151 -4.20 9.03 18.36
N GLN A 152 -4.74 9.72 19.35
CA GLN A 152 -6.15 10.17 19.42
C GLN A 152 -6.40 11.41 18.54
N THR A 153 -6.07 11.31 17.25
CA THR A 153 -6.29 12.37 16.26
C THR A 153 -6.69 11.71 14.96
N PRO A 154 -7.80 12.13 14.33
CA PRO A 154 -8.23 11.58 13.06
C PRO A 154 -7.13 11.63 12.00
N PRO A 155 -6.98 10.59 11.15
CA PRO A 155 -6.11 10.67 10.01
C PRO A 155 -6.61 11.74 9.02
N PRO A 156 -5.69 12.47 8.35
CA PRO A 156 -6.09 13.41 7.31
C PRO A 156 -6.81 12.70 6.15
N ARG A 157 -7.79 13.40 5.55
CA ARG A 157 -8.63 12.88 4.47
C ARG A 157 -8.54 13.75 3.23
N ASP A 158 -9.02 13.25 2.09
CA ASP A 158 -9.03 13.90 0.78
C ASP A 158 -7.68 14.44 0.32
N ARG A 159 -6.62 13.80 0.77
CA ARG A 159 -5.27 14.08 0.33
C ARG A 159 -4.37 12.86 0.48
N TRP A 160 -3.30 12.81 -0.27
CA TRP A 160 -2.22 11.87 -0.06
C TRP A 160 -1.48 12.21 1.24
N VAL A 161 -1.31 11.21 2.09
CA VAL A 161 -0.56 11.28 3.35
C VAL A 161 0.56 10.28 3.31
N CYS A 162 1.76 10.73 3.59
CA CYS A 162 2.91 9.85 3.73
C CYS A 162 2.94 9.25 5.13
N TYR A 163 2.93 7.94 5.22
CA TYR A 163 3.19 7.21 6.46
C TYR A 163 4.49 6.43 6.35
N GLU A 164 5.35 6.53 7.37
CA GLU A 164 6.52 5.66 7.52
C GLU A 164 6.41 4.93 8.86
N LEU A 165 6.26 3.61 8.79
CA LEU A 165 6.32 2.72 9.94
C LEU A 165 7.75 2.28 10.15
N HIS A 166 8.29 2.52 11.34
CA HIS A 166 9.62 2.09 11.76
C HIS A 166 9.49 1.08 12.90
N VAL A 167 10.25 0.00 12.81
CA VAL A 167 10.28 -1.07 13.79
C VAL A 167 11.73 -1.44 14.10
N VAL A 168 12.13 -1.32 15.36
CA VAL A 168 13.38 -1.91 15.88
C VAL A 168 13.05 -3.23 16.55
N ILE A 169 13.54 -4.33 15.99
CA ILE A 169 13.28 -5.68 16.48
C ILE A 169 14.23 -6.02 17.63
N GLY A 170 13.68 -6.30 18.79
CA GLY A 170 14.49 -6.62 19.98
C GLY A 170 13.65 -6.86 21.23
N THR A 171 14.32 -7.30 22.33
CA THR A 171 13.69 -7.43 23.67
C THR A 171 13.37 -6.08 24.32
N ALA A 172 14.06 -5.03 23.88
CA ALA A 172 13.83 -3.65 24.22
C ALA A 172 13.75 -2.85 22.91
N GLY A 173 12.86 -3.32 22.02
CA GLY A 173 12.63 -2.75 20.72
C GLY A 173 11.78 -1.49 20.76
N GLU A 174 11.41 -1.04 19.60
CA GLU A 174 10.73 0.23 19.39
C GLU A 174 9.80 0.14 18.19
N VAL A 175 8.73 0.91 18.23
CA VAL A 175 7.88 1.20 17.07
C VAL A 175 7.62 2.69 17.00
N GLU A 176 7.73 3.25 15.82
CA GLU A 176 7.45 4.64 15.50
C GLU A 176 6.58 4.73 14.25
N LEU A 177 5.68 5.69 14.22
CA LEU A 177 4.94 6.10 13.03
C LEU A 177 5.21 7.56 12.75
N PHE A 178 5.64 7.84 11.55
CA PHE A 178 5.74 9.20 11.04
C PHE A 178 4.58 9.47 10.08
N GLU A 179 3.98 10.66 10.21
CA GLU A 179 2.97 11.18 9.29
C GLU A 179 3.52 12.45 8.64
N ASP A 180 3.62 12.45 7.32
CA ASP A 180 4.23 13.54 6.53
C ASP A 180 5.63 13.94 7.07
N GLY A 181 6.41 12.96 7.52
CA GLY A 181 7.75 13.13 8.07
C GLY A 181 7.82 13.62 9.52
N VAL A 182 6.68 13.75 10.20
CA VAL A 182 6.59 14.15 11.62
C VAL A 182 6.23 12.94 12.47
N LEU A 183 6.95 12.72 13.57
CA LEU A 183 6.65 11.64 14.52
C LEU A 183 5.22 11.80 15.06
N ALA A 184 4.38 10.83 14.78
CA ALA A 184 2.96 10.84 15.12
C ALA A 184 2.63 9.93 16.32
N ALA A 185 3.32 8.80 16.44
CA ALA A 185 3.17 7.85 17.54
C ALA A 185 4.47 7.10 17.76
N GLU A 186 4.78 6.76 19.02
CA GLU A 186 5.97 5.99 19.36
C GLU A 186 5.75 5.11 20.59
N LYS A 187 6.48 4.02 20.66
CA LYS A 187 6.65 3.21 21.87
C LYS A 187 8.00 2.52 21.89
N THR A 188 8.74 2.72 22.95
CA THR A 188 10.08 2.19 23.16
C THR A 188 10.12 1.17 24.29
N GLY A 189 11.18 0.36 24.35
CA GLY A 189 11.41 -0.60 25.44
C GLY A 189 10.42 -1.77 25.46
N ILE A 190 9.86 -2.13 24.32
CA ILE A 190 8.90 -3.22 24.14
C ILE A 190 9.56 -4.43 23.49
N ASP A 191 9.06 -5.63 23.74
CA ASP A 191 9.50 -6.82 23.04
C ASP A 191 8.80 -6.92 21.68
N THR A 192 9.51 -6.55 20.63
CA THR A 192 9.04 -6.56 19.24
C THR A 192 9.44 -7.83 18.48
N ARG A 193 10.07 -8.80 19.16
CA ARG A 193 10.48 -10.05 18.53
C ARG A 193 9.26 -10.93 18.24
N PRO A 194 9.12 -11.48 17.04
CA PRO A 194 8.12 -12.51 16.79
C PRO A 194 8.46 -13.78 17.59
N PRO A 195 7.49 -14.46 18.19
CA PRO A 195 7.73 -15.71 18.89
C PRO A 195 8.15 -16.85 17.95
N ALA A 196 7.88 -16.74 16.66
CA ALA A 196 8.31 -17.69 15.63
C ALA A 196 8.49 -17.01 14.29
N GLY A 197 9.56 -17.36 13.59
CA GLY A 197 9.92 -16.79 12.29
C GLY A 197 10.42 -15.34 12.40
N ASP A 198 10.67 -14.75 11.27
CA ASP A 198 11.18 -13.38 11.13
C ASP A 198 10.09 -12.49 10.56
N LEU A 199 10.08 -11.21 10.90
CA LEU A 199 9.23 -10.20 10.27
C LEU A 199 9.87 -9.82 8.92
N SER A 200 9.62 -10.58 7.88
CA SER A 200 10.28 -10.43 6.57
C SER A 200 9.35 -9.93 5.47
N ARG A 201 8.06 -9.91 5.75
CA ARG A 201 7.01 -9.65 4.76
C ARG A 201 6.28 -8.34 5.01
N VAL A 202 6.14 -7.56 3.97
CA VAL A 202 5.24 -6.39 3.94
C VAL A 202 3.91 -6.80 3.33
N LEU A 203 2.81 -6.43 3.98
CA LEU A 203 1.46 -6.49 3.44
C LEU A 203 0.94 -5.07 3.26
N LEU A 204 0.38 -4.80 2.10
CA LEU A 204 -0.17 -3.50 1.73
C LEU A 204 -1.56 -3.68 1.10
N GLY A 205 -2.49 -2.86 1.51
CA GLY A 205 -3.89 -2.94 1.10
C GLY A 205 -4.81 -2.99 2.31
N ILE A 206 -5.92 -3.66 2.20
CA ILE A 206 -6.83 -3.91 3.33
C ILE A 206 -6.45 -5.27 3.91
N THR A 207 -5.64 -5.29 4.97
CA THR A 207 -5.16 -6.53 5.59
C THR A 207 -6.12 -7.06 6.65
N SER A 208 -6.90 -6.17 7.27
CA SER A 208 -8.04 -6.42 8.15
C SER A 208 -8.93 -5.17 8.21
N LYS A 209 -10.20 -5.33 8.53
CA LYS A 209 -11.16 -4.23 8.67
C LYS A 209 -12.37 -4.64 9.52
N ASP A 210 -13.15 -3.63 9.94
CA ASP A 210 -14.47 -3.89 10.53
C ASP A 210 -15.41 -4.46 9.47
N PRO A 211 -16.08 -5.58 9.74
CA PRO A 211 -17.01 -6.18 8.79
C PRO A 211 -18.24 -5.32 8.45
N ALA A 212 -18.52 -4.29 9.24
CA ALA A 212 -19.65 -3.39 8.99
C ALA A 212 -19.31 -2.21 8.06
N THR A 213 -18.03 -2.01 7.71
CA THR A 213 -17.55 -0.89 6.91
C THR A 213 -17.20 -1.29 5.49
N LEU A 214 -17.44 -0.40 4.54
CA LEU A 214 -16.89 -0.44 3.20
C LEU A 214 -15.62 0.42 3.21
N GLU A 215 -14.47 -0.19 2.94
CA GLU A 215 -13.19 0.50 2.92
C GLU A 215 -12.71 0.72 1.49
N ASP A 216 -12.24 1.93 1.23
CA ASP A 216 -11.82 2.40 -0.09
C ASP A 216 -10.54 3.23 0.03
N LEU A 217 -9.41 2.62 -0.36
CA LEU A 217 -8.08 3.14 -0.12
C LEU A 217 -7.23 3.10 -1.39
N TRP A 218 -6.42 4.15 -1.60
CA TRP A 218 -5.39 4.17 -2.64
C TRP A 218 -4.02 4.27 -1.98
N PHE A 219 -3.06 3.57 -2.59
CA PHE A 219 -1.67 3.48 -2.12
C PHE A 219 -0.73 3.86 -3.26
N ASP A 220 0.32 4.60 -2.92
CA ASP A 220 1.31 5.01 -3.92
C ASP A 220 2.71 5.12 -3.28
N ASP A 221 3.74 5.12 -4.12
CA ASP A 221 5.14 5.35 -3.74
C ASP A 221 5.57 4.55 -2.50
N VAL A 222 5.29 3.25 -2.46
CA VAL A 222 5.73 2.40 -1.37
C VAL A 222 7.24 2.16 -1.44
N ALA A 223 7.89 2.16 -0.29
CA ALA A 223 9.30 1.79 -0.18
C ALA A 223 9.57 1.05 1.14
N ALA A 224 10.54 0.14 1.14
CA ALA A 224 11.02 -0.52 2.35
C ALA A 224 12.55 -0.53 2.41
N ASP A 225 13.10 -0.30 3.60
CA ASP A 225 14.54 -0.22 3.83
C ASP A 225 14.87 -0.48 5.32
N THR A 226 16.17 -0.50 5.63
CA THR A 226 16.73 -0.52 6.99
C THR A 226 17.21 0.86 7.44
N ALA A 227 17.18 1.85 6.56
CA ALA A 227 17.53 3.23 6.83
C ALA A 227 16.30 4.14 6.68
N PRO A 228 16.28 5.33 7.29
CA PRO A 228 15.19 6.29 7.12
C PRO A 228 14.91 6.58 5.65
N ILE A 229 13.63 6.46 5.26
CA ILE A 229 13.18 6.66 3.88
C ILE A 229 12.76 8.10 3.66
N GLY A 230 11.94 8.63 4.59
CA GLY A 230 11.42 9.99 4.54
C GLY A 230 10.25 10.17 3.57
N CYS A 231 9.58 11.30 3.72
CA CYS A 231 8.45 11.73 2.90
C CYS A 231 8.90 12.85 1.97
N ASN A 232 9.20 12.56 0.72
CA ASN A 232 9.66 13.52 -0.30
C ASN A 232 8.56 13.88 -1.29
#